data_03f77adc5d508c80c94f8c75e808de67
#
_entry.id   03f77adc5d508c80c94f8c75e808de67
#
_cell.length_a   1.000
_cell.length_b   1.000
_cell.length_c   1.000
_cell.angle_alpha   90.00
_cell.angle_beta   90.00
_cell.angle_gamma   90.00
#
_symmetry.space_group_name_H-M   'P 1'
#
loop_
_entity.id
_entity.type
_entity.pdbx_description
1 polymer ?
#
loop_
_entity_poly.entity_id
_entity_poly.type
_entity_poly.pdbx_seq_one_letter_code
_entity_poly.pdbx_strand_id
1 'polypeptide(L)'
;MAASVATVGQAGCYRSGGVGVFGEKGLVHLAPASERVPILMKGLFEWLRNSKDHLLIRSCVFHYEFEFIHPFIDGNGRIGRLWQSLILGKLHPLFEYLPIENMVYANQQQYYDALTRSSAIGQSGPFIDFMLGEILHTLEVHKDIGKDIVEDAAEIEAQFSSLFGEKFGIKFHIKFGINDKKLLVLINNNPHLTLDELSVRMGITTRGVEKQIKRLKEHGVIERQGSKKSGKWVILK
;
A
#
# COMPACT_ATOMS: atom_id res chain seq x y z
N MET A 1 -4.64 10.80 -4.95
CA MET A 1 -4.35 10.67 -6.39
C MET A 1 -5.62 10.61 -7.25
N ALA A 2 -6.71 9.98 -6.81
CA ALA A 2 -7.98 10.03 -7.56
C ALA A 2 -8.57 11.45 -7.77
N ALA A 3 -8.15 12.43 -6.97
CA ALA A 3 -8.60 13.82 -7.07
C ALA A 3 -7.95 14.61 -8.22
N SER A 4 -6.95 14.08 -8.92
CA SER A 4 -6.24 14.84 -9.97
C SER A 4 -6.85 14.71 -11.36
N VAL A 5 -7.82 13.82 -11.57
CA VAL A 5 -8.40 13.54 -12.89
C VAL A 5 -9.94 13.62 -12.87
N ALA A 6 -10.59 13.35 -11.73
CA ALA A 6 -12.02 13.61 -11.60
C ALA A 6 -12.29 15.10 -11.41
N THR A 7 -13.30 15.64 -12.10
CA THR A 7 -13.88 16.95 -11.75
C THR A 7 -14.17 16.95 -10.25
N VAL A 8 -13.89 18.07 -9.57
CA VAL A 8 -13.94 18.22 -8.10
C VAL A 8 -15.24 17.69 -7.46
N GLY A 9 -16.36 17.67 -8.21
CA GLY A 9 -17.65 17.13 -7.76
C GLY A 9 -17.82 15.61 -7.81
N GLN A 10 -16.84 14.86 -8.34
CA GLN A 10 -16.93 13.40 -8.50
C GLN A 10 -15.94 12.64 -7.61
N ALA A 11 -15.06 13.35 -6.91
CA ALA A 11 -14.10 12.73 -6.00
C ALA A 11 -14.83 12.08 -4.81
N GLY A 12 -14.50 10.81 -4.53
CA GLY A 12 -15.09 10.05 -3.42
C GLY A 12 -16.49 9.46 -3.70
N CYS A 13 -17.02 9.63 -4.92
CA CYS A 13 -18.30 9.07 -5.33
C CYS A 13 -18.10 7.92 -6.33
N TYR A 14 -18.98 6.92 -6.28
CA TYR A 14 -19.07 5.93 -7.35
C TYR A 14 -19.62 6.60 -8.63
N ARG A 15 -19.25 6.01 -9.78
CA ARG A 15 -19.77 6.48 -11.08
C ARG A 15 -21.29 6.36 -11.17
N SER A 16 -21.89 7.27 -11.91
CA SER A 16 -23.33 7.27 -12.21
C SER A 16 -23.63 6.87 -13.66
N GLY A 17 -22.60 6.62 -14.48
CA GLY A 17 -22.72 6.22 -15.87
C GLY A 17 -22.05 4.90 -16.19
N GLY A 18 -22.30 4.38 -17.39
CA GLY A 18 -21.61 3.23 -17.95
C GLY A 18 -20.14 3.56 -18.24
N VAL A 19 -19.25 2.60 -17.99
CA VAL A 19 -17.82 2.69 -18.35
C VAL A 19 -17.35 1.36 -18.92
N GLY A 20 -16.31 1.42 -19.76
CA GLY A 20 -15.62 0.24 -20.27
C GLY A 20 -14.12 0.37 -20.06
N VAL A 21 -13.46 -0.75 -19.89
CA VAL A 21 -12.01 -0.85 -19.88
C VAL A 21 -11.55 -1.10 -21.31
N PHE A 22 -10.67 -0.23 -21.80
CA PHE A 22 -10.12 -0.33 -23.15
C PHE A 22 -8.63 -0.67 -23.07
N GLY A 23 -8.22 -1.68 -23.81
CA GLY A 23 -6.83 -1.99 -24.10
C GLY A 23 -6.46 -1.55 -25.51
N GLU A 24 -5.23 -1.85 -25.96
CA GLU A 24 -4.75 -1.49 -27.30
C GLU A 24 -5.63 -2.09 -28.44
N LYS A 25 -6.23 -3.25 -28.23
CA LYS A 25 -7.06 -3.97 -29.21
C LYS A 25 -8.56 -3.64 -29.12
N GLY A 26 -8.95 -2.66 -28.31
CA GLY A 26 -10.36 -2.26 -28.14
C GLY A 26 -10.93 -2.54 -26.76
N LEU A 27 -12.25 -2.75 -26.68
CA LEU A 27 -12.95 -2.99 -25.42
C LEU A 27 -12.51 -4.34 -24.81
N VAL A 28 -11.90 -4.29 -23.64
CA VAL A 28 -11.47 -5.43 -22.83
C VAL A 28 -12.62 -5.95 -21.96
N HIS A 29 -13.34 -5.01 -21.33
CA HIS A 29 -14.39 -5.31 -20.38
C HIS A 29 -15.43 -4.19 -20.35
N LEU A 30 -16.72 -4.57 -20.37
CA LEU A 30 -17.83 -3.65 -20.10
C LEU A 30 -18.21 -3.79 -18.61
N ALA A 31 -18.02 -2.74 -17.85
CA ALA A 31 -18.31 -2.75 -16.43
C ALA A 31 -19.83 -2.89 -16.16
N PRO A 32 -20.24 -3.45 -15.02
CA PRO A 32 -21.65 -3.55 -14.62
C PRO A 32 -22.37 -2.20 -14.64
N ALA A 33 -23.69 -2.20 -14.73
CA ALA A 33 -24.50 -0.99 -14.64
C ALA A 33 -24.21 -0.21 -13.35
N SER A 34 -24.18 1.12 -13.43
CA SER A 34 -23.76 2.00 -12.33
C SER A 34 -24.58 1.81 -11.06
N GLU A 35 -25.87 1.49 -11.20
CA GLU A 35 -26.80 1.26 -10.09
C GLU A 35 -26.41 0.03 -9.25
N ARG A 36 -25.66 -0.90 -9.84
CA ARG A 36 -25.18 -2.10 -9.17
C ARG A 36 -23.88 -1.88 -8.39
N VAL A 37 -23.13 -0.84 -8.71
CA VAL A 37 -21.81 -0.59 -8.13
C VAL A 37 -21.82 -0.56 -6.60
N PRO A 38 -22.73 0.16 -5.91
CA PRO A 38 -22.72 0.19 -4.45
C PRO A 38 -22.91 -1.19 -3.80
N ILE A 39 -23.80 -2.02 -4.36
CA ILE A 39 -24.05 -3.36 -3.80
C ILE A 39 -22.91 -4.32 -4.08
N LEU A 40 -22.31 -4.24 -5.28
CA LEU A 40 -21.14 -5.05 -5.65
C LEU A 40 -19.93 -4.70 -4.79
N MET A 41 -19.64 -3.42 -4.59
CA MET A 41 -18.56 -2.96 -3.72
C MET A 41 -18.76 -3.38 -2.26
N LYS A 42 -19.99 -3.27 -1.76
CA LYS A 42 -20.33 -3.77 -0.42
C LYS A 42 -20.04 -5.27 -0.30
N GLY A 43 -20.51 -6.07 -1.25
CA GLY A 43 -20.25 -7.51 -1.31
C GLY A 43 -18.77 -7.85 -1.36
N LEU A 44 -17.99 -7.13 -2.18
CA LEU A 44 -16.54 -7.31 -2.30
C LEU A 44 -15.82 -7.05 -0.96
N PHE A 45 -16.16 -5.99 -0.24
CA PHE A 45 -15.57 -5.71 1.07
C PHE A 45 -16.04 -6.70 2.16
N GLU A 46 -17.28 -7.14 2.11
CA GLU A 46 -17.78 -8.19 3.02
C GLU A 46 -17.06 -9.51 2.78
N TRP A 47 -16.87 -9.90 1.53
CA TRP A 47 -16.07 -11.07 1.16
C TRP A 47 -14.62 -10.92 1.65
N LEU A 48 -13.96 -9.79 1.39
CA LEU A 48 -12.58 -9.55 1.83
C LEU A 48 -12.43 -9.69 3.35
N ARG A 49 -13.44 -9.24 4.11
CA ARG A 49 -13.43 -9.31 5.58
C ARG A 49 -13.60 -10.73 6.08
N ASN A 50 -14.48 -11.52 5.46
CA ASN A 50 -14.94 -12.81 5.96
C ASN A 50 -14.22 -14.01 5.34
N SER A 51 -13.61 -13.86 4.16
CA SER A 51 -12.88 -14.94 3.49
C SER A 51 -11.73 -15.45 4.36
N LYS A 52 -11.57 -16.78 4.35
CA LYS A 52 -10.48 -17.49 5.01
C LYS A 52 -9.35 -17.89 4.06
N ASP A 53 -9.48 -17.54 2.78
CA ASP A 53 -8.46 -17.82 1.79
C ASP A 53 -7.14 -17.12 2.15
N HIS A 54 -6.05 -17.67 1.67
CA HIS A 54 -4.73 -17.07 1.88
C HIS A 54 -4.66 -15.63 1.34
N LEU A 55 -3.98 -14.72 2.01
CA LEU A 55 -3.93 -13.30 1.64
C LEU A 55 -3.38 -13.04 0.23
N LEU A 56 -2.49 -13.89 -0.29
CA LEU A 56 -2.05 -13.83 -1.69
C LEU A 56 -3.24 -13.98 -2.65
N ILE A 57 -4.06 -15.01 -2.44
CA ILE A 57 -5.26 -15.24 -3.26
C ILE A 57 -6.25 -14.11 -3.10
N ARG A 58 -6.54 -13.71 -1.84
CA ARG A 58 -7.49 -12.61 -1.56
C ARG A 58 -7.06 -11.30 -2.21
N SER A 59 -5.77 -11.01 -2.28
CA SER A 59 -5.26 -9.80 -2.92
C SER A 59 -5.52 -9.82 -4.43
N CYS A 60 -5.29 -10.95 -5.08
CA CYS A 60 -5.52 -11.09 -6.53
C CYS A 60 -7.01 -11.09 -6.87
N VAL A 61 -7.84 -11.81 -6.11
CA VAL A 61 -9.30 -11.83 -6.31
C VAL A 61 -9.88 -10.43 -6.09
N PHE A 62 -9.49 -9.75 -5.00
CA PHE A 62 -9.95 -8.39 -4.74
C PHE A 62 -9.59 -7.44 -5.88
N HIS A 63 -8.36 -7.52 -6.38
CA HIS A 63 -7.91 -6.69 -7.50
C HIS A 63 -8.75 -6.97 -8.75
N TYR A 64 -8.93 -8.24 -9.11
CA TYR A 64 -9.75 -8.64 -10.27
C TYR A 64 -11.19 -8.12 -10.15
N GLU A 65 -11.85 -8.39 -9.04
CA GLU A 65 -13.24 -7.97 -8.81
C GLU A 65 -13.39 -6.45 -8.79
N PHE A 66 -12.42 -5.74 -8.23
CA PHE A 66 -12.40 -4.28 -8.23
C PHE A 66 -12.30 -3.72 -9.65
N GLU A 67 -11.42 -4.29 -10.50
CA GLU A 67 -11.31 -3.94 -11.91
C GLU A 67 -12.57 -4.32 -12.69
N PHE A 68 -13.17 -5.45 -12.38
CA PHE A 68 -14.43 -5.89 -12.98
C PHE A 68 -15.58 -4.92 -12.66
N ILE A 69 -15.74 -4.54 -11.39
CA ILE A 69 -16.78 -3.59 -10.95
C ILE A 69 -16.54 -2.19 -11.52
N HIS A 70 -15.28 -1.80 -11.60
CA HIS A 70 -14.83 -0.49 -12.12
C HIS A 70 -15.59 0.68 -11.48
N PRO A 71 -15.50 0.85 -10.14
CA PRO A 71 -16.44 1.67 -9.39
C PRO A 71 -16.36 3.17 -9.66
N PHE A 72 -15.26 3.67 -10.22
CA PHE A 72 -15.04 5.10 -10.45
C PHE A 72 -14.97 5.41 -11.95
N ILE A 73 -15.09 6.70 -12.29
CA ILE A 73 -14.94 7.17 -13.68
C ILE A 73 -13.50 7.03 -14.14
N ASP A 74 -12.53 7.26 -13.24
CA ASP A 74 -11.10 7.12 -13.52
C ASP A 74 -10.35 6.69 -12.26
N GLY A 75 -9.14 6.14 -12.48
CA GLY A 75 -8.22 5.76 -11.40
C GLY A 75 -8.47 4.38 -10.80
N ASN A 76 -9.38 3.57 -11.38
CA ASN A 76 -9.68 2.23 -10.85
C ASN A 76 -8.42 1.38 -10.76
N GLY A 77 -7.63 1.27 -11.84
CA GLY A 77 -6.40 0.48 -11.85
C GLY A 77 -5.41 0.88 -10.76
N ARG A 78 -5.21 2.18 -10.52
CA ARG A 78 -4.34 2.68 -9.44
C ARG A 78 -4.88 2.30 -8.06
N ILE A 79 -6.18 2.41 -7.87
CA ILE A 79 -6.83 2.06 -6.60
C ILE A 79 -6.84 0.54 -6.39
N GLY A 80 -7.10 -0.26 -7.42
CA GLY A 80 -7.04 -1.72 -7.37
C GLY A 80 -5.65 -2.22 -6.94
N ARG A 81 -4.59 -1.69 -7.57
CA ARG A 81 -3.21 -2.01 -7.20
C ARG A 81 -2.85 -1.55 -5.79
N LEU A 82 -3.31 -0.37 -5.37
CA LEU A 82 -3.13 0.09 -4.00
C LEU A 82 -3.79 -0.85 -2.98
N TRP A 83 -5.01 -1.30 -3.24
CA TRP A 83 -5.69 -2.30 -2.39
C TRP A 83 -4.92 -3.61 -2.35
N GLN A 84 -4.40 -4.08 -3.48
CA GLN A 84 -3.58 -5.29 -3.52
C GLN A 84 -2.34 -5.15 -2.63
N SER A 85 -1.62 -4.04 -2.73
CA SER A 85 -0.46 -3.76 -1.87
C SER A 85 -0.84 -3.72 -0.39
N LEU A 86 -1.97 -3.11 -0.04
CA LEU A 86 -2.46 -3.05 1.34
C LEU A 86 -2.85 -4.43 1.91
N ILE A 87 -3.43 -5.30 1.08
CA ILE A 87 -3.80 -6.66 1.49
C ILE A 87 -2.53 -7.50 1.68
N LEU A 88 -1.60 -7.43 0.74
CA LEU A 88 -0.32 -8.14 0.79
C LEU A 88 0.57 -7.66 1.95
N GLY A 89 0.59 -6.37 2.26
CA GLY A 89 1.32 -5.81 3.40
C GLY A 89 0.87 -6.37 4.75
N LYS A 90 -0.38 -6.88 4.84
CA LYS A 90 -0.84 -7.62 6.03
C LYS A 90 -0.25 -9.03 6.14
N LEU A 91 0.21 -9.61 5.04
CA LEU A 91 0.85 -10.92 5.02
C LEU A 91 2.28 -10.81 5.52
N HIS A 92 3.06 -9.89 4.97
CA HIS A 92 4.44 -9.66 5.36
C HIS A 92 4.88 -8.24 4.96
N PRO A 93 5.68 -7.52 5.80
CA PRO A 93 6.16 -6.18 5.50
C PRO A 93 6.89 -6.04 4.16
N LEU A 94 7.56 -7.10 3.69
CA LEU A 94 8.23 -7.13 2.39
C LEU A 94 7.29 -6.70 1.25
N PHE A 95 6.02 -7.06 1.33
CA PHE A 95 5.03 -6.72 0.30
C PHE A 95 4.67 -5.22 0.25
N GLU A 96 5.00 -4.43 1.28
CA GLU A 96 4.84 -2.98 1.24
C GLU A 96 5.86 -2.32 0.29
N TYR A 97 6.97 -3.01 0.01
CA TYR A 97 8.04 -2.55 -0.87
C TYR A 97 7.96 -3.12 -2.29
N LEU A 98 7.07 -4.07 -2.54
CA LEU A 98 6.88 -4.61 -3.90
C LEU A 98 6.28 -3.54 -4.81
N PRO A 99 6.95 -3.23 -5.94
CA PRO A 99 6.48 -2.21 -6.88
C PRO A 99 5.38 -2.78 -7.81
N ILE A 100 4.20 -3.13 -7.24
CA ILE A 100 3.09 -3.73 -8.00
C ILE A 100 2.68 -2.85 -9.20
N GLU A 101 2.77 -1.53 -9.06
CA GLU A 101 2.55 -0.59 -10.16
C GLU A 101 3.52 -0.86 -11.33
N ASN A 102 4.82 -1.03 -11.02
CA ASN A 102 5.85 -1.27 -12.03
C ASN A 102 5.72 -2.67 -12.66
N MET A 103 5.35 -3.68 -11.87
CA MET A 103 5.08 -5.03 -12.38
C MET A 103 4.01 -5.02 -13.47
N VAL A 104 2.87 -4.41 -13.17
CA VAL A 104 1.75 -4.29 -14.12
C VAL A 104 2.14 -3.44 -15.33
N TYR A 105 2.90 -2.36 -15.13
CA TYR A 105 3.36 -1.50 -16.23
C TYR A 105 4.31 -2.23 -17.17
N ALA A 106 5.26 -3.00 -16.63
CA ALA A 106 6.23 -3.76 -17.41
C ALA A 106 5.56 -4.88 -18.26
N ASN A 107 4.45 -5.44 -17.77
CA ASN A 107 3.73 -6.56 -18.37
C ASN A 107 2.29 -6.20 -18.74
N GLN A 108 2.07 -4.96 -19.18
CA GLN A 108 0.73 -4.38 -19.37
C GLN A 108 -0.15 -5.20 -20.34
N GLN A 109 0.42 -5.71 -21.42
CA GLN A 109 -0.32 -6.52 -22.38
C GLN A 109 -0.81 -7.83 -21.74
N GLN A 110 0.07 -8.54 -21.04
CA GLN A 110 -0.26 -9.79 -20.35
C GLN A 110 -1.32 -9.57 -19.25
N TYR A 111 -1.23 -8.43 -18.56
CA TYR A 111 -2.24 -8.01 -17.58
C TYR A 111 -3.62 -7.88 -18.21
N TYR A 112 -3.75 -7.14 -19.33
CA TYR A 112 -5.04 -7.01 -20.03
C TYR A 112 -5.50 -8.33 -20.67
N ASP A 113 -4.59 -9.15 -21.16
CA ASP A 113 -4.93 -10.48 -21.69
C ASP A 113 -5.46 -11.40 -20.58
N ALA A 114 -4.90 -11.33 -19.35
CA ALA A 114 -5.38 -12.09 -18.22
C ALA A 114 -6.78 -11.61 -17.76
N LEU A 115 -7.01 -10.29 -17.71
CA LEU A 115 -8.35 -9.72 -17.45
C LEU A 115 -9.38 -10.17 -18.50
N THR A 116 -9.01 -10.09 -19.79
CA THR A 116 -9.90 -10.50 -20.89
C THR A 116 -10.25 -11.98 -20.80
N ARG A 117 -9.27 -12.85 -20.59
CA ARG A 117 -9.50 -14.30 -20.42
C ARG A 117 -10.40 -14.60 -19.23
N SER A 118 -10.14 -13.95 -18.11
CA SER A 118 -10.95 -14.13 -16.90
C SER A 118 -12.39 -13.68 -17.10
N SER A 119 -12.60 -12.54 -17.75
CA SER A 119 -13.94 -12.02 -18.08
C SER A 119 -14.69 -12.93 -19.06
N ALA A 120 -13.98 -13.48 -20.06
CA ALA A 120 -14.58 -14.36 -21.07
C ALA A 120 -15.12 -15.67 -20.51
N ILE A 121 -14.47 -16.23 -19.49
CA ILE A 121 -14.90 -17.49 -18.83
C ILE A 121 -15.70 -17.25 -17.54
N GLY A 122 -15.85 -15.99 -17.11
CA GLY A 122 -16.55 -15.65 -15.87
C GLY A 122 -15.84 -16.14 -14.60
N GLN A 123 -14.51 -16.28 -14.63
CA GLN A 123 -13.71 -16.78 -13.49
C GLN A 123 -12.41 -15.99 -13.35
N SER A 124 -12.01 -15.69 -12.11
CA SER A 124 -10.78 -14.94 -11.81
C SER A 124 -9.48 -15.75 -11.96
N GLY A 125 -9.55 -17.07 -12.20
CA GLY A 125 -8.39 -17.97 -12.23
C GLY A 125 -7.24 -17.47 -13.13
N PRO A 126 -7.44 -17.19 -14.42
CA PRO A 126 -6.37 -16.71 -15.30
C PRO A 126 -5.69 -15.41 -14.81
N PHE A 127 -6.45 -14.52 -14.18
CA PHE A 127 -5.90 -13.30 -13.60
C PHE A 127 -5.10 -13.58 -12.33
N ILE A 128 -5.59 -14.48 -11.48
CA ILE A 128 -4.87 -14.92 -10.27
C ILE A 128 -3.53 -15.54 -10.65
N ASP A 129 -3.52 -16.46 -11.61
CA ASP A 129 -2.29 -17.12 -12.06
C ASP A 129 -1.27 -16.12 -12.59
N PHE A 130 -1.69 -15.17 -13.41
CA PHE A 130 -0.84 -14.08 -13.90
C PHE A 130 -0.26 -13.29 -12.74
N MET A 131 -1.09 -12.79 -11.83
CA MET A 131 -0.64 -11.94 -10.73
C MET A 131 0.28 -12.67 -9.74
N LEU A 132 0.02 -13.94 -9.45
CA LEU A 132 0.91 -14.76 -8.61
C LEU A 132 2.26 -14.99 -9.29
N GLY A 133 2.25 -15.22 -10.61
CA GLY A 133 3.49 -15.32 -11.40
C GLY A 133 4.32 -14.05 -11.34
N GLU A 134 3.70 -12.88 -11.50
CA GLU A 134 4.37 -11.58 -11.42
C GLU A 134 4.92 -11.28 -10.02
N ILE A 135 4.14 -11.59 -8.98
CA ILE A 135 4.60 -11.46 -7.59
C ILE A 135 5.83 -12.35 -7.35
N LEU A 136 5.77 -13.62 -7.78
CA LEU A 136 6.87 -14.55 -7.63
C LEU A 136 8.12 -14.06 -8.37
N HIS A 137 7.97 -13.70 -9.63
CA HIS A 137 9.07 -13.17 -10.45
C HIS A 137 9.71 -11.93 -9.80
N THR A 138 8.90 -11.01 -9.28
CA THR A 138 9.40 -9.81 -8.62
C THR A 138 10.16 -10.15 -7.33
N LEU A 139 9.67 -11.12 -6.55
CA LEU A 139 10.36 -11.60 -5.36
C LEU A 139 11.71 -12.27 -5.71
N GLU A 140 11.76 -13.01 -6.82
CA GLU A 140 13.00 -13.66 -7.28
C GLU A 140 14.03 -12.63 -7.75
N VAL A 141 13.60 -11.64 -8.55
CA VAL A 141 14.48 -10.57 -9.05
C VAL A 141 15.01 -9.70 -7.90
N HIS A 142 14.18 -9.46 -6.89
CA HIS A 142 14.52 -8.65 -5.73
C HIS A 142 14.94 -9.47 -4.49
N LYS A 143 15.36 -10.70 -4.69
CA LYS A 143 15.70 -11.63 -3.60
C LYS A 143 16.77 -11.08 -2.65
N ASP A 144 17.75 -10.38 -3.16
CA ASP A 144 18.79 -9.75 -2.35
C ASP A 144 18.26 -8.52 -1.61
N ILE A 145 17.44 -7.68 -2.28
CA ILE A 145 16.73 -6.56 -1.63
C ILE A 145 15.78 -7.08 -0.54
N GLY A 146 15.13 -8.22 -0.78
CA GLY A 146 14.25 -8.84 0.20
C GLY A 146 15.00 -9.32 1.45
N LYS A 147 16.24 -9.83 1.32
CA LYS A 147 17.09 -10.18 2.45
C LYS A 147 17.50 -8.95 3.24
N ASP A 148 17.99 -7.93 2.55
CA ASP A 148 18.40 -6.68 3.19
C ASP A 148 17.24 -6.03 3.95
N ILE A 149 16.02 -6.00 3.37
CA ILE A 149 14.83 -5.44 4.02
C ILE A 149 14.41 -6.26 5.25
N VAL A 150 14.47 -7.59 5.17
CA VAL A 150 14.10 -8.47 6.31
C VAL A 150 15.15 -8.38 7.42
N GLU A 151 16.42 -8.35 7.08
CA GLU A 151 17.52 -8.17 8.03
C GLU A 151 17.44 -6.77 8.66
N ASP A 152 17.25 -5.72 7.86
CA ASP A 152 17.01 -4.34 8.34
C ASP A 152 15.79 -4.27 9.28
N ALA A 153 14.68 -4.90 8.92
CA ALA A 153 13.48 -4.88 9.74
C ALA A 153 13.68 -5.62 11.08
N ALA A 154 14.34 -6.77 11.07
CA ALA A 154 14.65 -7.53 12.27
C ALA A 154 15.64 -6.77 13.16
N GLU A 155 16.64 -6.12 12.57
CA GLU A 155 17.61 -5.31 13.29
C GLU A 155 16.94 -4.08 13.93
N ILE A 156 16.09 -3.37 13.19
CA ILE A 156 15.31 -2.24 13.71
C ILE A 156 14.42 -2.68 14.87
N GLU A 157 13.75 -3.83 14.75
CA GLU A 157 12.89 -4.37 15.79
C GLU A 157 13.70 -4.69 17.08
N ALA A 158 14.86 -5.32 16.92
CA ALA A 158 15.77 -5.65 18.02
C ALA A 158 16.31 -4.36 18.68
N GLN A 159 16.76 -3.40 17.88
CA GLN A 159 17.25 -2.12 18.39
C GLN A 159 16.14 -1.33 19.11
N PHE A 160 14.94 -1.27 18.53
CA PHE A 160 13.79 -0.61 19.13
C PHE A 160 13.42 -1.25 20.47
N SER A 161 13.32 -2.57 20.52
CA SER A 161 12.99 -3.31 21.75
C SER A 161 14.03 -3.13 22.83
N SER A 162 15.32 -3.09 22.47
CA SER A 162 16.43 -2.82 23.39
C SER A 162 16.38 -1.39 23.96
N LEU A 163 16.04 -0.39 23.15
CA LEU A 163 16.06 1.03 23.53
C LEU A 163 14.82 1.45 24.31
N PHE A 164 13.66 0.90 23.99
CA PHE A 164 12.36 1.39 24.46
C PHE A 164 11.55 0.32 25.22
N GLY A 165 11.85 -0.96 25.03
CA GLY A 165 11.11 -2.08 25.62
C GLY A 165 9.76 -2.34 24.94
N GLU A 166 9.20 -3.53 25.18
CA GLU A 166 7.95 -3.98 24.52
C GLU A 166 6.71 -3.14 24.89
N LYS A 167 6.69 -2.55 26.06
CA LYS A 167 5.57 -1.77 26.59
C LYS A 167 5.56 -0.30 26.17
N PHE A 168 6.57 0.17 25.45
CA PHE A 168 6.70 1.59 25.10
C PHE A 168 5.48 2.14 24.35
N GLY A 169 4.93 1.36 23.40
CA GLY A 169 3.72 1.74 22.66
C GLY A 169 2.45 1.83 23.53
N ILE A 170 2.38 1.03 24.59
CA ILE A 170 1.21 1.00 25.49
C ILE A 170 1.10 2.35 26.23
N LYS A 171 2.23 2.94 26.67
CA LYS A 171 2.27 4.23 27.35
C LYS A 171 1.64 5.37 26.52
N PHE A 172 1.79 5.33 25.21
CA PHE A 172 1.32 6.37 24.30
C PHE A 172 0.01 5.98 23.55
N HIS A 173 -0.59 4.84 23.90
CA HIS A 173 -1.79 4.32 23.24
C HIS A 173 -1.63 4.22 21.70
N ILE A 174 -0.43 3.85 21.23
CA ILE A 174 -0.09 3.75 19.80
C ILE A 174 0.56 2.40 19.49
N LYS A 175 0.19 1.82 18.34
CA LYS A 175 0.91 0.72 17.74
C LYS A 175 1.92 1.27 16.74
N PHE A 176 3.20 1.05 16.99
CA PHE A 176 4.28 1.47 16.10
C PHE A 176 4.42 0.52 14.92
N GLY A 177 4.38 1.06 13.69
CA GLY A 177 4.84 0.38 12.50
C GLY A 177 6.35 0.40 12.37
N ILE A 178 6.91 -0.37 11.44
CA ILE A 178 8.36 -0.46 11.24
C ILE A 178 9.01 0.90 10.97
N ASN A 179 8.38 1.75 10.18
CA ASN A 179 8.89 3.09 9.89
C ASN A 179 8.88 4.02 11.13
N ASP A 180 7.91 3.86 12.03
CA ASP A 180 7.93 4.62 13.29
C ASP A 180 9.10 4.18 14.19
N LYS A 181 9.33 2.85 14.27
CA LYS A 181 10.44 2.29 15.04
C LYS A 181 11.78 2.73 14.45
N LYS A 182 11.94 2.68 13.14
CA LYS A 182 13.13 3.18 12.43
C LYS A 182 13.37 4.66 12.72
N LEU A 183 12.33 5.49 12.64
CA LEU A 183 12.42 6.91 12.96
C LEU A 183 12.84 7.14 14.41
N LEU A 184 12.25 6.43 15.37
CA LEU A 184 12.58 6.57 16.79
C LEU A 184 14.02 6.11 17.11
N VAL A 185 14.49 5.03 16.49
CA VAL A 185 15.88 4.56 16.61
C VAL A 185 16.84 5.61 16.04
N LEU A 186 16.57 6.14 14.85
CA LEU A 186 17.40 7.18 14.23
C LEU A 186 17.47 8.45 15.08
N ILE A 187 16.34 8.92 15.61
CA ILE A 187 16.27 10.10 16.48
C ILE A 187 17.00 9.85 17.82
N ASN A 188 16.87 8.64 18.38
CA ASN A 188 17.58 8.30 19.61
C ASN A 188 19.09 8.30 19.41
N ASN A 189 19.57 7.80 18.28
CA ASN A 189 21.00 7.74 17.96
C ASN A 189 21.58 9.11 17.59
N ASN A 190 20.80 9.94 16.88
CA ASN A 190 21.18 11.31 16.57
C ASN A 190 19.96 12.25 16.60
N PRO A 191 19.76 12.99 17.71
CA PRO A 191 18.61 13.87 17.85
C PRO A 191 18.66 15.14 16.98
N HIS A 192 19.77 15.43 16.31
CA HIS A 192 19.94 16.62 15.47
C HIS A 192 19.61 16.38 13.98
N LEU A 193 19.22 15.15 13.59
CA LEU A 193 18.90 14.85 12.21
C LEU A 193 17.82 15.77 11.64
N THR A 194 18.10 16.28 10.45
CA THR A 194 17.16 17.08 9.63
C THR A 194 16.12 16.17 8.96
N LEU A 195 15.05 16.76 8.42
CA LEU A 195 14.03 16.02 7.66
C LEU A 195 14.63 15.35 6.43
N ASP A 196 15.55 16.01 5.74
CA ASP A 196 16.19 15.48 4.55
C ASP A 196 17.10 14.29 4.88
N GLU A 197 17.92 14.40 5.93
CA GLU A 197 18.74 13.28 6.40
C GLU A 197 17.90 12.10 6.87
N LEU A 198 16.79 12.36 7.57
CA LEU A 198 15.83 11.32 7.95
C LEU A 198 15.21 10.65 6.72
N SER A 199 14.84 11.42 5.71
CA SER A 199 14.25 10.88 4.47
C SER A 199 15.20 9.94 3.74
N VAL A 200 16.47 10.32 3.62
CA VAL A 200 17.52 9.50 3.02
C VAL A 200 17.74 8.20 3.81
N ARG A 201 17.91 8.30 5.16
CA ARG A 201 18.17 7.14 6.01
C ARG A 201 16.98 6.19 6.15
N MET A 202 15.77 6.73 6.02
CA MET A 202 14.55 5.92 6.07
C MET A 202 14.15 5.33 4.72
N GLY A 203 14.72 5.83 3.62
CA GLY A 203 14.36 5.43 2.26
C GLY A 203 12.94 5.87 1.85
N ILE A 204 12.42 6.97 2.42
CA ILE A 204 11.09 7.52 2.10
C ILE A 204 11.18 9.00 1.80
N THR A 205 10.12 9.55 1.18
CA THR A 205 10.09 10.98 0.87
C THR A 205 10.07 11.86 2.12
N THR A 206 10.60 13.07 2.04
CA THR A 206 10.55 14.08 3.13
C THR A 206 9.12 14.29 3.63
N ARG A 207 8.13 14.32 2.73
CA ARG A 207 6.71 14.40 3.08
C ARG A 207 6.22 13.18 3.87
N GLY A 208 6.76 11.98 3.56
CA GLY A 208 6.50 10.75 4.31
C GLY A 208 7.01 10.86 5.74
N VAL A 209 8.24 11.36 5.93
CA VAL A 209 8.84 11.62 7.25
C VAL A 209 8.02 12.65 8.03
N GLU A 210 7.63 13.77 7.41
CA GLU A 210 6.79 14.79 8.05
C GLU A 210 5.48 14.23 8.59
N LYS A 211 4.81 13.37 7.78
CA LYS A 211 3.57 12.71 8.20
C LYS A 211 3.75 11.84 9.43
N GLN A 212 4.85 11.07 9.50
CA GLN A 212 5.16 10.23 10.65
C GLN A 212 5.51 11.06 11.88
N ILE A 213 6.36 12.07 11.72
CA ILE A 213 6.71 13.01 12.79
C ILE A 213 5.44 13.68 13.35
N LYS A 214 4.54 14.14 12.48
CA LYS A 214 3.27 14.74 12.90
C LYS A 214 2.47 13.76 13.77
N ARG A 215 2.31 12.52 13.31
CA ARG A 215 1.59 11.48 14.05
C ARG A 215 2.22 11.20 15.43
N LEU A 216 3.53 11.03 15.50
CA LEU A 216 4.23 10.77 16.75
C LEU A 216 4.15 11.96 17.73
N LYS A 217 4.16 13.19 17.21
CA LYS A 217 3.93 14.40 18.02
C LYS A 217 2.52 14.48 18.58
N GLU A 218 1.51 14.17 17.77
CA GLU A 218 0.10 14.15 18.17
C GLU A 218 -0.16 13.13 19.30
N HIS A 219 0.60 12.03 19.34
CA HIS A 219 0.55 11.05 20.43
C HIS A 219 1.51 11.35 21.59
N GLY A 220 2.20 12.48 21.56
CA GLY A 220 3.13 12.85 22.62
C GLY A 220 4.37 11.95 22.73
N VAL A 221 4.74 11.26 21.66
CA VAL A 221 5.92 10.36 21.65
C VAL A 221 7.21 11.12 21.47
N ILE A 222 7.20 12.14 20.61
CA ILE A 222 8.36 13.00 20.32
C ILE A 222 7.98 14.47 20.34
N GLU A 223 8.95 15.30 20.64
CA GLU A 223 8.85 16.75 20.47
C GLU A 223 10.12 17.30 19.83
N ARG A 224 10.07 18.53 19.35
CA ARG A 224 11.26 19.24 18.87
C ARG A 224 11.55 20.42 19.82
N GLN A 225 12.71 20.41 20.39
CA GLN A 225 13.20 21.51 21.25
C GLN A 225 14.16 22.40 20.46
N GLY A 226 13.91 23.71 20.45
CA GLY A 226 14.70 24.69 19.72
C GLY A 226 14.19 25.05 18.33
N SER A 227 15.00 25.72 17.52
CA SER A 227 14.64 26.22 16.20
C SER A 227 14.57 25.12 15.13
N LYS A 228 13.96 25.44 13.98
CA LYS A 228 13.94 24.52 12.82
C LYS A 228 15.35 24.17 12.32
N LYS A 229 16.32 25.05 12.47
CA LYS A 229 17.70 24.86 11.96
C LYS A 229 18.65 24.23 12.96
N SER A 230 18.51 24.53 14.26
CA SER A 230 19.44 24.10 15.32
C SER A 230 18.78 23.32 16.46
N GLY A 231 17.50 23.00 16.33
CA GLY A 231 16.77 22.26 17.35
C GLY A 231 17.08 20.76 17.32
N LYS A 232 16.78 20.09 18.43
CA LYS A 232 16.91 18.64 18.59
C LYS A 232 15.57 17.97 18.77
N TRP A 233 15.48 16.74 18.35
CA TRP A 233 14.35 15.85 18.63
C TRP A 233 14.49 15.26 20.03
N VAL A 234 13.41 15.19 20.77
CA VAL A 234 13.35 14.59 22.10
C VAL A 234 12.26 13.53 22.10
N ILE A 235 12.62 12.35 22.56
CA ILE A 235 11.68 11.23 22.78
C ILE A 235 11.19 11.29 24.21
N LEU A 236 9.90 11.38 24.40
CA LEU A 236 9.24 11.50 25.70
C LEU A 236 9.10 10.09 26.31
N LYS A 237 10.08 9.68 27.13
CA LYS A 237 10.14 8.36 27.79
C LYS A 237 9.19 8.23 28.97
#